data_2cfefa2053c1757fe75e2df03c45d9a4
#
_entry.id   2cfefa2053c1757fe75e2df03c45d9a4
#
_cell.length_a   1.000
_cell.length_b   1.000
_cell.length_c   1.000
_cell.angle_alpha   90.00
_cell.angle_beta   90.00
_cell.angle_gamma   90.00
#
_symmetry.space_group_name_H-M   'P 1'
#
loop_
_entity.id
_entity.type
_entity.pdbx_description
1 polymer ?
#
loop_
_entity_poly.entity_id
_entity_poly.type
_entity_poly.pdbx_seq_one_letter_code
_entity_poly.pdbx_strand_id
1 'polypeptide(L)'
;TMLKPENRDSLSFNEQFRQNPGARLAAYDAINAQPVDLTQAAENSLHAVVHIKSTQQAKEQTVTVRDPFAEIFGDIFGNGGRQQRRVQTQPRVGFGSGVIISKDGYIVTNNHVIDGADEIIVKLNDNREFKGRMIGTDPNSDLALVKIEGDDFPTIPVGDSDALKVGEWVLAVG
;
A
#
# COMPACT_ATOMS: atom_id res chain seq x y z
N THR A 1 -62.92 34.03 -6.69
CA THR A 1 -62.59 32.60 -6.57
C THR A 1 -61.06 32.53 -6.41
N MET A 2 -60.63 32.38 -5.14
CA MET A 2 -59.21 32.25 -4.79
C MET A 2 -58.78 30.79 -5.02
N LEU A 3 -57.78 30.58 -5.86
CA LEU A 3 -57.10 29.30 -6.03
C LEU A 3 -56.23 29.05 -4.78
N LYS A 4 -56.50 27.99 -4.08
CA LYS A 4 -55.63 27.46 -3.00
C LYS A 4 -54.27 27.05 -3.59
N PRO A 5 -53.14 27.38 -2.97
CA PRO A 5 -51.89 26.81 -3.37
C PRO A 5 -51.87 25.35 -2.95
N GLU A 6 -51.72 24.43 -3.91
CA GLU A 6 -51.44 23.03 -3.66
C GLU A 6 -50.07 22.90 -2.99
N ASN A 7 -50.11 22.30 -1.82
CA ASN A 7 -48.93 22.05 -1.01
C ASN A 7 -48.10 20.95 -1.68
N ARG A 8 -46.98 21.34 -2.32
CA ARG A 8 -46.05 20.42 -2.99
C ARG A 8 -45.09 19.75 -2.03
N ASP A 9 -45.20 20.01 -0.73
CA ASP A 9 -44.15 19.61 0.25
C ASP A 9 -44.41 18.28 0.96
N SER A 10 -45.36 17.44 0.51
CA SER A 10 -45.73 16.20 1.17
C SER A 10 -45.48 14.89 0.40
N LEU A 11 -44.86 15.00 -0.76
CA LEU A 11 -44.52 13.78 -1.51
C LEU A 11 -43.33 13.09 -0.87
N SER A 12 -43.44 11.78 -0.60
CA SER A 12 -42.33 11.01 -0.13
C SER A 12 -41.19 11.03 -1.16
N PHE A 13 -39.93 10.84 -0.70
CA PHE A 13 -38.75 10.81 -1.55
C PHE A 13 -38.93 9.86 -2.76
N ASN A 14 -39.58 8.71 -2.53
CA ASN A 14 -39.88 7.72 -3.57
C ASN A 14 -40.91 8.23 -4.61
N GLU A 15 -41.86 9.06 -4.22
CA GLU A 15 -42.87 9.64 -5.13
C GLU A 15 -42.27 10.76 -5.98
N GLN A 16 -41.37 11.56 -5.41
CA GLN A 16 -40.64 12.59 -6.15
C GLN A 16 -39.76 11.97 -7.25
N PHE A 17 -39.11 10.83 -6.97
CA PHE A 17 -38.31 10.09 -7.97
C PHE A 17 -39.17 9.46 -9.08
N ARG A 18 -40.40 9.00 -8.77
CA ARG A 18 -41.32 8.45 -9.77
C ARG A 18 -41.85 9.49 -10.75
N GLN A 19 -41.95 10.73 -10.31
CA GLN A 19 -42.47 11.83 -11.14
C GLN A 19 -41.42 12.53 -12.00
N ASN A 20 -40.13 12.22 -11.81
CA ASN A 20 -39.05 12.77 -12.61
C ASN A 20 -38.62 11.77 -13.71
N PRO A 21 -39.06 11.95 -14.98
CA PRO A 21 -38.75 11.00 -16.04
C PRO A 21 -37.27 10.97 -16.43
N GLY A 22 -36.47 11.95 -15.94
CA GLY A 22 -35.02 12.00 -16.12
C GLY A 22 -34.22 11.30 -15.00
N ALA A 23 -34.84 11.07 -13.86
CA ALA A 23 -34.26 10.31 -12.76
C ALA A 23 -34.67 8.84 -12.83
N ARG A 24 -34.41 8.18 -13.96
CA ARG A 24 -34.29 6.73 -13.92
C ARG A 24 -33.03 6.46 -13.12
N LEU A 25 -33.18 6.17 -11.81
CA LEU A 25 -32.31 5.20 -11.18
C LEU A 25 -32.24 4.07 -12.19
N ALA A 26 -31.08 3.86 -12.78
CA ALA A 26 -30.86 2.63 -13.51
C ALA A 26 -31.34 1.54 -12.54
N ALA A 27 -32.53 1.01 -12.79
CA ALA A 27 -32.95 -0.21 -12.16
C ALA A 27 -31.88 -1.18 -12.66
N TYR A 28 -30.87 -1.31 -11.87
CA TYR A 28 -29.95 -2.43 -11.98
C TYR A 28 -30.91 -3.61 -11.92
N ASP A 29 -31.05 -4.29 -13.07
CA ASP A 29 -31.77 -5.54 -13.10
C ASP A 29 -31.02 -6.49 -12.18
N ALA A 30 -31.25 -6.33 -10.88
CA ALA A 30 -30.71 -7.19 -9.83
C ALA A 30 -31.15 -8.66 -10.03
N ILE A 31 -32.06 -8.87 -10.94
CA ILE A 31 -32.63 -10.19 -11.28
C ILE A 31 -31.65 -11.05 -12.08
N ASN A 32 -30.63 -10.45 -12.76
CA ASN A 32 -29.64 -11.17 -13.57
C ASN A 32 -28.19 -10.94 -13.14
N ALA A 33 -27.94 -10.26 -12.04
CA ALA A 33 -26.59 -10.18 -11.48
C ALA A 33 -26.25 -11.54 -10.88
N GLN A 34 -25.63 -12.40 -11.65
CA GLN A 34 -24.97 -13.59 -11.11
C GLN A 34 -23.90 -13.10 -10.13
N PRO A 35 -23.89 -13.59 -8.88
CA PRO A 35 -22.83 -13.26 -7.96
C PRO A 35 -21.49 -13.66 -8.61
N VAL A 36 -20.54 -12.71 -8.65
CA VAL A 36 -19.20 -13.00 -9.19
C VAL A 36 -18.51 -13.91 -8.20
N ASP A 37 -18.19 -15.13 -8.62
CA ASP A 37 -17.40 -16.06 -7.84
C ASP A 37 -15.91 -15.79 -8.11
N LEU A 38 -15.22 -15.21 -7.12
CA LEU A 38 -13.79 -14.91 -7.17
C LEU A 38 -12.94 -16.01 -6.51
N THR A 39 -13.54 -17.15 -6.10
CA THR A 39 -12.83 -18.21 -5.39
C THR A 39 -11.65 -18.73 -6.19
N GLN A 40 -11.84 -19.00 -7.49
CA GLN A 40 -10.78 -19.47 -8.38
C GLN A 40 -9.63 -18.44 -8.52
N ALA A 41 -9.97 -17.15 -8.61
CA ALA A 41 -8.97 -16.09 -8.69
C ALA A 41 -8.19 -15.97 -7.37
N ALA A 42 -8.88 -16.11 -6.24
CA ALA A 42 -8.26 -16.11 -4.92
C ALA A 42 -7.30 -17.31 -4.76
N GLU A 43 -7.77 -18.52 -5.05
CA GLU A 43 -6.96 -19.73 -4.95
C GLU A 43 -5.70 -19.66 -5.82
N ASN A 44 -5.83 -19.21 -7.07
CA ASN A 44 -4.70 -19.05 -7.98
C ASN A 44 -3.68 -17.99 -7.51
N SER A 45 -4.14 -16.98 -6.79
CA SER A 45 -3.30 -15.86 -6.35
C SER A 45 -2.60 -16.12 -5.03
N LEU A 46 -3.24 -16.84 -4.09
CA LEU A 46 -2.75 -17.03 -2.73
C LEU A 46 -1.33 -17.58 -2.64
N HIS A 47 -0.96 -18.48 -3.55
CA HIS A 47 0.35 -19.11 -3.53
C HIS A 47 1.48 -18.19 -4.03
N ALA A 48 1.15 -17.23 -4.86
CA ALA A 48 2.10 -16.27 -5.41
C ALA A 48 2.24 -15.00 -4.56
N VAL A 49 1.32 -14.76 -3.63
CA VAL A 49 1.40 -13.62 -2.70
C VAL A 49 2.23 -14.02 -1.49
N VAL A 50 3.16 -13.14 -1.11
CA VAL A 50 4.11 -13.37 -0.02
C VAL A 50 4.03 -12.26 1.01
N HIS A 51 4.38 -12.59 2.24
CA HIS A 51 4.53 -11.64 3.32
C HIS A 51 5.98 -11.18 3.41
N ILE A 52 6.22 -9.88 3.51
CA ILE A 52 7.55 -9.29 3.59
C ILE A 52 7.73 -8.63 4.94
N LYS A 53 8.80 -9.02 5.62
CA LYS A 53 9.28 -8.37 6.84
C LYS A 53 10.58 -7.66 6.52
N SER A 54 10.62 -6.36 6.73
CA SER A 54 11.81 -5.53 6.60
C SER A 54 12.32 -5.12 7.98
N THR A 55 13.62 -5.13 8.18
CA THR A 55 14.24 -4.74 9.45
C THR A 55 15.31 -3.70 9.17
N GLN A 56 15.21 -2.55 9.83
CA GLN A 56 16.25 -1.54 9.92
C GLN A 56 16.96 -1.69 11.26
N GLN A 57 18.26 -1.87 11.25
CA GLN A 57 19.05 -1.90 12.48
C GLN A 57 19.22 -0.49 13.05
N ALA A 58 19.42 -0.43 14.37
CA ALA A 58 19.78 0.81 15.03
C ALA A 58 21.10 1.36 14.44
N LYS A 59 21.07 2.58 13.92
CA LYS A 59 22.27 3.27 13.44
C LYS A 59 22.67 4.34 14.44
N GLU A 60 23.96 4.39 14.79
CA GLU A 60 24.50 5.51 15.53
C GLU A 60 24.65 6.70 14.56
N GLN A 61 23.85 7.72 14.74
CA GLN A 61 24.03 8.99 14.05
C GLN A 61 24.66 10.00 14.99
N THR A 62 25.78 10.56 14.59
CA THR A 62 26.38 11.69 15.28
C THR A 62 25.69 12.96 14.81
N VAL A 63 24.75 13.45 15.62
CA VAL A 63 24.08 14.72 15.36
C VAL A 63 24.88 15.83 16.04
N THR A 64 25.40 16.76 15.24
CA THR A 64 25.99 17.98 15.77
C THR A 64 24.85 18.92 16.19
N VAL A 65 24.53 18.93 17.48
CA VAL A 65 23.55 19.87 18.01
C VAL A 65 24.27 21.23 18.15
N ARG A 66 23.82 22.20 17.37
CA ARG A 66 24.19 23.61 17.62
C ARG A 66 23.40 24.06 18.84
N ASP A 67 24.10 24.27 19.93
CA ASP A 67 23.51 24.89 21.11
C ASP A 67 23.45 26.41 20.87
N PRO A 68 22.26 27.03 20.77
CA PRO A 68 22.12 28.45 20.53
C PRO A 68 22.77 29.29 21.64
N PHE A 69 22.89 28.75 22.84
CA PHE A 69 23.57 29.40 23.96
C PHE A 69 25.10 29.37 23.81
N ALA A 70 25.66 28.26 23.27
CA ALA A 70 27.09 28.16 23.02
C ALA A 70 27.54 29.09 21.87
N GLU A 71 26.66 29.43 20.94
CA GLU A 71 26.97 30.38 19.87
C GLU A 71 27.05 31.83 20.37
N ILE A 72 26.22 32.21 21.35
CA ILE A 72 26.19 33.57 21.90
C ILE A 72 27.29 33.78 22.98
N PHE A 73 27.57 32.77 23.79
CA PHE A 73 28.53 32.86 24.87
C PHE A 73 29.91 32.28 24.56
N GLY A 74 30.03 31.44 23.52
CA GLY A 74 31.30 30.82 23.13
C GLY A 74 32.34 31.82 22.63
N ASP A 75 31.91 32.92 22.05
CA ASP A 75 32.76 34.00 21.57
C ASP A 75 33.36 34.85 22.76
N ILE A 76 32.67 34.83 23.92
CA ILE A 76 33.06 35.61 25.09
C ILE A 76 33.95 34.80 26.05
N PHE A 77 33.77 33.45 26.10
CA PHE A 77 34.48 32.60 27.07
C PHE A 77 35.46 31.59 26.44
N GLY A 78 35.69 31.64 25.11
CA GLY A 78 36.80 30.94 24.47
C GLY A 78 36.71 29.40 24.42
N ASN A 79 35.54 28.82 24.67
CA ASN A 79 35.34 27.36 24.60
C ASN A 79 34.12 27.00 23.77
N GLY A 80 34.19 27.24 22.48
CA GLY A 80 33.19 26.83 21.47
C GLY A 80 33.11 25.33 21.34
N GLY A 81 32.63 24.65 22.36
CA GLY A 81 32.42 23.21 22.37
C GLY A 81 31.26 22.79 21.46
N ARG A 82 31.56 22.33 20.25
CA ARG A 82 30.65 21.55 19.46
C ARG A 82 30.41 20.24 20.20
N GLN A 83 29.29 20.11 20.89
CA GLN A 83 28.93 18.84 21.50
C GLN A 83 28.35 17.91 20.40
N GLN A 84 29.13 16.91 20.06
CA GLN A 84 28.66 15.79 19.27
C GLN A 84 27.84 14.87 20.16
N ARG A 85 26.53 14.85 19.97
CA ARG A 85 25.66 13.93 20.67
C ARG A 85 25.44 12.71 19.78
N ARG A 86 25.84 11.53 20.23
CA ARG A 86 25.50 10.26 19.59
C ARG A 86 24.03 9.96 19.90
N VAL A 87 23.20 9.96 18.89
CA VAL A 87 21.80 9.54 18.98
C VAL A 87 21.71 8.16 18.37
N GLN A 88 21.33 7.17 19.16
CA GLN A 88 20.98 5.85 18.66
C GLN A 88 19.56 5.90 18.15
N THR A 89 19.37 5.61 16.87
CA THR A 89 18.04 5.34 16.32
C THR A 89 17.58 3.95 16.79
N GLN A 90 16.30 3.82 17.14
CA GLN A 90 15.75 2.50 17.49
C GLN A 90 15.61 1.64 16.24
N PRO A 91 15.81 0.31 16.34
CA PRO A 91 15.53 -0.59 15.24
C PRO A 91 14.06 -0.50 14.85
N ARG A 92 13.79 -0.51 13.54
CA ARG A 92 12.44 -0.49 12.98
C ARG A 92 12.16 -1.79 12.26
N VAL A 93 10.96 -2.30 12.45
CA VAL A 93 10.45 -3.47 11.72
C VAL A 93 9.24 -3.02 10.93
N GLY A 94 9.26 -3.24 9.63
CA GLY A 94 8.16 -3.02 8.72
C GLY A 94 7.58 -4.35 8.23
N PHE A 95 6.31 -4.32 7.83
CA PHE A 95 5.62 -5.44 7.22
C PHE A 95 4.90 -4.97 5.98
N GLY A 96 4.80 -5.85 4.99
CA GLY A 96 4.07 -5.62 3.77
C GLY A 96 3.90 -6.91 2.99
N SER A 97 3.32 -6.79 1.81
CA SER A 97 3.08 -7.90 0.90
C SER A 97 3.85 -7.73 -0.39
N GLY A 98 4.07 -8.82 -1.09
CA GLY A 98 4.66 -8.84 -2.42
C GLY A 98 4.06 -9.94 -3.28
N VAL A 99 4.35 -9.89 -4.57
CA VAL A 99 3.87 -10.88 -5.54
C VAL A 99 5.04 -11.49 -6.29
N ILE A 100 5.12 -12.81 -6.31
CA ILE A 100 6.13 -13.56 -7.08
C ILE A 100 5.74 -13.50 -8.56
N ILE A 101 6.61 -12.93 -9.37
CA ILE A 101 6.39 -12.73 -10.81
C ILE A 101 7.19 -13.69 -11.69
N SER A 102 8.15 -14.42 -11.12
CA SER A 102 8.96 -15.39 -11.86
C SER A 102 9.30 -16.61 -11.03
N LYS A 103 9.44 -17.76 -11.68
CA LYS A 103 9.72 -19.05 -11.04
C LYS A 103 11.05 -19.12 -10.32
N ASP A 104 11.99 -18.28 -10.71
CA ASP A 104 13.30 -18.16 -10.08
C ASP A 104 13.32 -17.20 -8.88
N GLY A 105 12.16 -16.64 -8.46
CA GLY A 105 12.00 -15.92 -7.20
C GLY A 105 12.13 -14.41 -7.28
N TYR A 106 11.80 -13.76 -8.40
CA TYR A 106 11.59 -12.32 -8.41
C TYR A 106 10.22 -11.95 -7.85
N ILE A 107 10.21 -10.94 -6.99
CA ILE A 107 9.05 -10.48 -6.24
C ILE A 107 8.92 -8.98 -6.45
N VAL A 108 7.73 -8.53 -6.84
CA VAL A 108 7.36 -7.11 -6.85
C VAL A 108 6.68 -6.76 -5.54
N THR A 109 7.10 -5.65 -4.94
CA THR A 109 6.51 -5.07 -3.72
C THR A 109 6.53 -3.56 -3.81
N ASN A 110 6.03 -2.86 -2.78
CA ASN A 110 6.15 -1.41 -2.70
C ASN A 110 7.51 -0.98 -2.16
N ASN A 111 8.01 0.15 -2.66
CA ASN A 111 9.28 0.71 -2.22
C ASN A 111 9.27 1.03 -0.73
N HIS A 112 8.20 1.65 -0.21
CA HIS A 112 8.10 2.02 1.21
C HIS A 112 8.15 0.81 2.16
N VAL A 113 7.86 -0.42 1.69
CA VAL A 113 7.95 -1.65 2.50
C VAL A 113 9.39 -2.01 2.81
N ILE A 114 10.31 -1.76 1.89
CA ILE A 114 11.72 -2.20 1.99
C ILE A 114 12.71 -1.05 2.03
N ASP A 115 12.24 0.20 1.95
CA ASP A 115 13.10 1.37 1.95
C ASP A 115 13.94 1.44 3.23
N GLY A 116 15.27 1.58 3.03
CA GLY A 116 16.23 1.60 4.12
C GLY A 116 16.39 0.31 4.93
N ALA A 117 15.80 -0.81 4.49
CA ALA A 117 15.94 -2.09 5.16
C ALA A 117 17.37 -2.63 5.08
N ASP A 118 17.92 -3.04 6.23
CA ASP A 118 19.20 -3.75 6.31
C ASP A 118 19.00 -5.27 6.12
N GLU A 119 17.80 -5.78 6.40
CA GLU A 119 17.41 -7.16 6.19
C GLU A 119 15.96 -7.26 5.71
N ILE A 120 15.74 -8.14 4.73
CA ILE A 120 14.43 -8.47 4.17
C ILE A 120 14.21 -9.97 4.31
N ILE A 121 13.11 -10.36 4.97
CA ILE A 121 12.67 -11.74 5.06
C ILE A 121 11.34 -11.87 4.32
N VAL A 122 11.27 -12.81 3.41
CA VAL A 122 10.09 -13.13 2.62
C VAL A 122 9.51 -14.45 3.12
N LYS A 123 8.26 -14.43 3.55
CA LYS A 123 7.53 -15.61 3.99
C LYS A 123 6.45 -15.97 2.98
N LEU A 124 6.48 -17.20 2.50
CA LEU A 124 5.51 -17.75 1.58
C LEU A 124 4.25 -18.22 2.32
N ASN A 125 3.19 -18.49 1.58
CA ASN A 125 1.92 -19.00 2.12
C ASN A 125 2.07 -20.38 2.81
N ASP A 126 3.02 -21.18 2.39
CA ASP A 126 3.37 -22.49 3.00
C ASP A 126 4.28 -22.38 4.25
N ASN A 127 4.49 -21.16 4.74
CA ASN A 127 5.33 -20.81 5.89
C ASN A 127 6.85 -20.96 5.67
N ARG A 128 7.33 -21.26 4.48
CA ARG A 128 8.76 -21.17 4.17
C ARG A 128 9.22 -19.73 4.22
N GLU A 129 10.39 -19.50 4.79
CA GLU A 129 11.01 -18.18 4.88
C GLU A 129 12.30 -18.14 4.06
N PHE A 130 12.49 -17.03 3.36
CA PHE A 130 13.65 -16.79 2.51
C PHE A 130 14.24 -15.43 2.83
N LYS A 131 15.56 -15.33 2.72
CA LYS A 131 16.23 -14.03 2.77
C LYS A 131 16.07 -13.35 1.41
N GLY A 132 15.49 -12.15 1.42
CA GLY A 132 15.30 -11.32 0.24
C GLY A 132 16.51 -10.42 -0.01
N ARG A 133 16.87 -10.25 -1.27
CA ARG A 133 17.86 -9.28 -1.73
C ARG A 133 17.17 -8.23 -2.59
N MET A 134 17.31 -6.98 -2.25
CA MET A 134 16.81 -5.87 -3.05
C MET A 134 17.59 -5.80 -4.36
N ILE A 135 16.88 -5.79 -5.49
CA ILE A 135 17.44 -5.70 -6.84
C ILE A 135 17.37 -4.28 -7.36
N GLY A 136 16.25 -3.60 -7.12
CA GLY A 136 16.03 -2.23 -7.54
C GLY A 136 14.78 -1.65 -6.93
N THR A 137 14.71 -0.33 -6.94
CA THR A 137 13.57 0.44 -6.43
C THR A 137 13.28 1.63 -7.34
N ASP A 138 12.01 2.00 -7.42
CA ASP A 138 11.55 3.26 -7.98
C ASP A 138 10.65 3.97 -6.96
N PRO A 139 11.20 4.96 -6.22
CA PRO A 139 10.43 5.72 -5.24
C PRO A 139 9.28 6.52 -5.85
N ASN A 140 9.35 6.90 -7.15
CA ASN A 140 8.31 7.71 -7.78
C ASN A 140 7.03 6.91 -8.03
N SER A 141 7.17 5.64 -8.43
CA SER A 141 6.05 4.72 -8.63
C SER A 141 5.74 3.90 -7.38
N ASP A 142 6.54 4.04 -6.31
CA ASP A 142 6.48 3.22 -5.10
C ASP A 142 6.61 1.71 -5.40
N LEU A 143 7.47 1.36 -6.34
CA LEU A 143 7.75 -0.04 -6.70
C LEU A 143 9.15 -0.47 -6.26
N ALA A 144 9.26 -1.74 -5.91
CA ALA A 144 10.54 -2.38 -5.62
C ALA A 144 10.57 -3.82 -6.13
N LEU A 145 11.76 -4.27 -6.49
CA LEU A 145 12.04 -5.63 -6.93
C LEU A 145 12.95 -6.31 -5.92
N VAL A 146 12.49 -7.45 -5.41
CA VAL A 146 13.22 -8.30 -4.45
C VAL A 146 13.47 -9.65 -5.09
N LYS A 147 14.60 -10.27 -4.81
CA LYS A 147 14.98 -11.63 -5.25
C LYS A 147 15.16 -12.52 -4.04
N ILE A 148 14.53 -13.68 -4.09
CA ILE A 148 14.80 -14.81 -3.17
C ILE A 148 15.48 -15.95 -3.92
N GLU A 149 16.31 -16.72 -3.23
CA GLU A 149 17.04 -17.84 -3.84
C GLU A 149 16.18 -19.11 -3.77
N GLY A 150 16.10 -19.81 -4.89
CA GLY A 150 15.32 -21.05 -5.06
C GLY A 150 14.75 -21.14 -6.46
N ASP A 151 14.07 -22.23 -6.73
CA ASP A 151 13.50 -22.56 -8.03
C ASP A 151 12.02 -23.00 -7.88
N ASP A 152 11.30 -22.90 -8.99
CA ASP A 152 9.91 -23.37 -9.15
C ASP A 152 8.92 -22.74 -8.16
N PHE A 153 9.09 -21.45 -7.92
CA PHE A 153 8.13 -20.69 -7.13
C PHE A 153 6.80 -20.52 -7.87
N PRO A 154 5.66 -20.53 -7.16
CA PRO A 154 4.37 -20.21 -7.74
C PRO A 154 4.35 -18.75 -8.21
N THR A 155 3.80 -18.51 -9.39
CA THR A 155 3.72 -17.18 -9.98
C THR A 155 2.30 -16.83 -10.38
N ILE A 156 1.99 -15.54 -10.43
CA ILE A 156 0.75 -15.03 -10.97
C ILE A 156 1.00 -14.48 -12.38
N PRO A 157 0.09 -14.73 -13.36
CA PRO A 157 0.18 -14.07 -14.66
C PRO A 157 -0.05 -12.57 -14.52
N VAL A 158 0.77 -11.79 -15.21
CA VAL A 158 0.62 -10.31 -15.28
C VAL A 158 -0.29 -9.99 -16.45
N GLY A 159 -1.35 -9.22 -16.19
CA GLY A 159 -2.29 -8.75 -17.19
C GLY A 159 -1.94 -7.37 -17.75
N ASP A 160 -2.77 -6.92 -18.70
CA ASP A 160 -2.71 -5.58 -19.26
C ASP A 160 -3.68 -4.67 -18.50
N SER A 161 -3.15 -3.72 -17.73
CA SER A 161 -3.96 -2.78 -16.96
C SER A 161 -4.74 -1.79 -17.82
N ASP A 162 -4.28 -1.50 -19.05
CA ASP A 162 -4.96 -0.59 -19.96
C ASP A 162 -6.24 -1.21 -20.56
N ALA A 163 -6.36 -2.53 -20.52
CA ALA A 163 -7.55 -3.27 -20.96
C ALA A 163 -8.68 -3.27 -19.92
N LEU A 164 -8.43 -2.87 -18.66
CA LEU A 164 -9.42 -2.85 -17.58
C LEU A 164 -10.49 -1.78 -17.81
N LYS A 165 -11.72 -2.11 -17.47
CA LYS A 165 -12.88 -1.22 -17.59
C LYS A 165 -13.41 -0.83 -16.22
N VAL A 166 -13.80 0.43 -16.08
CA VAL A 166 -14.47 0.91 -14.86
C VAL A 166 -15.77 0.13 -14.63
N GLY A 167 -15.92 -0.44 -13.45
CA GLY A 167 -17.06 -1.30 -13.09
C GLY A 167 -16.78 -2.80 -13.14
N GLU A 168 -15.60 -3.21 -13.59
CA GLU A 168 -15.17 -4.62 -13.48
C GLU A 168 -14.88 -5.01 -12.03
N TRP A 169 -15.14 -6.26 -11.70
CA TRP A 169 -14.79 -6.80 -10.39
C TRP A 169 -13.29 -7.03 -10.27
N VAL A 170 -12.76 -6.66 -9.13
CA VAL A 170 -11.35 -6.85 -8.79
C VAL A 170 -11.22 -7.51 -7.42
N LEU A 171 -10.14 -8.26 -7.22
CA LEU A 171 -9.78 -8.87 -5.96
C LEU A 171 -8.45 -8.27 -5.50
N ALA A 172 -8.43 -7.73 -4.29
CA ALA A 172 -7.21 -7.30 -3.62
C ALA A 172 -6.72 -8.41 -2.68
N VAL A 173 -5.45 -8.79 -2.80
CA VAL A 173 -4.81 -9.81 -1.97
C VAL A 173 -3.55 -9.23 -1.36
N GLY A 174 -3.37 -9.39 -0.03
CA GLY A 174 -2.21 -8.87 0.69
C GLY A 174 -2.21 -9.18 2.18
#